data_77f4dac54a65e6fe0c639182f01249bb
#
_entry.id   77f4dac54a65e6fe0c639182f01249bb
#
_cell.length_a   1.000
_cell.length_b   1.000
_cell.length_c   1.000
_cell.angle_alpha   90.00
_cell.angle_beta   90.00
_cell.angle_gamma   90.00
#
_symmetry.space_group_name_H-M   'P 1'
#
loop_
_entity.id
_entity.type
_entity.pdbx_description
1 polymer ?
#
loop_
_entity_poly.entity_id
_entity_poly.type
_entity_poly.pdbx_seq_one_letter_code
_entity_poly.pdbx_strand_id
1 'polypeptide(L)'
;MSKAETLVILTPAFPADEADSNWLPAHHQLVKALKHQFPDMDIVVLAFLYPYHAAHYDWNGVRVISFNGMNREGRWQRLLLWRDIWRALRQVRRRHRVIGIFSFWCGECALIGHYFGLVHAIRHRCWVSGQDAQKGNKWVKLIRPRGRELVAMSNFLRRNFQENYGIEPAAVIPNGIDERLFSSGSWPPAAGSLSPERDIDILAAGSLVPLKQYEILVRVVDSLQQCFPDIKALHCGEGEEKGRLQSLVGELGLEGNLQWLGEIPHKEVLQLMQRAKVFLHPSSREGFSTVCLEALYAGAQVISFCDPADKQVPEWHIVDNEAGMVTEAISILDAPPEPKPVLLHSIEENARAVMELFR
;
A
#
# COMPACT_ATOMS: atom_id res chain seq x y z
N MET A 1 24.26 -19.66 24.31
CA MET A 1 23.97 -18.45 23.49
C MET A 1 22.50 -18.10 23.67
N SER A 2 22.18 -16.88 24.03
CA SER A 2 20.78 -16.43 24.09
C SER A 2 20.18 -16.48 22.68
N LYS A 3 18.94 -16.94 22.55
CA LYS A 3 18.24 -16.92 21.26
C LYS A 3 18.04 -15.48 20.83
N ALA A 4 18.32 -15.17 19.57
CA ALA A 4 18.05 -13.85 19.00
C ALA A 4 16.56 -13.49 19.13
N GLU A 5 16.29 -12.23 19.45
CA GLU A 5 14.94 -11.70 19.45
C GLU A 5 14.38 -11.68 18.03
N THR A 6 13.17 -12.15 17.87
CA THR A 6 12.59 -12.37 16.55
C THR A 6 11.17 -11.81 16.48
N LEU A 7 10.93 -10.93 15.51
CA LEU A 7 9.59 -10.52 15.11
C LEU A 7 9.10 -11.45 13.98
N VAL A 8 7.93 -12.04 14.16
CA VAL A 8 7.28 -12.84 13.12
C VAL A 8 6.25 -11.99 12.40
N ILE A 9 6.32 -11.96 11.07
CA ILE A 9 5.39 -11.22 10.22
C ILE A 9 4.55 -12.23 9.43
N LEU A 10 3.23 -12.08 9.47
CA LEU A 10 2.28 -12.87 8.71
C LEU A 10 1.66 -12.00 7.62
N THR A 11 1.83 -12.39 6.37
CA THR A 11 1.35 -11.62 5.22
C THR A 11 0.66 -12.51 4.19
N PRO A 12 -0.35 -12.01 3.47
CA PRO A 12 -0.93 -12.78 2.37
C PRO A 12 0.05 -12.96 1.20
N ALA A 13 0.90 -11.96 0.95
CA ALA A 13 1.87 -11.99 -0.13
C ALA A 13 3.17 -11.33 0.27
N PHE A 14 4.29 -11.82 -0.30
CA PHE A 14 5.62 -11.24 -0.11
C PHE A 14 6.47 -11.48 -1.37
N PRO A 15 7.41 -10.59 -1.73
CA PRO A 15 8.24 -10.76 -2.91
C PRO A 15 8.89 -12.13 -3.02
N ALA A 16 8.91 -12.69 -4.24
CA ALA A 16 9.53 -13.98 -4.51
C ALA A 16 11.08 -13.91 -4.49
N ASP A 17 11.60 -12.74 -4.84
CA ASP A 17 13.02 -12.40 -4.82
C ASP A 17 13.19 -10.88 -4.64
N GLU A 18 14.44 -10.39 -4.72
CA GLU A 18 14.75 -8.97 -4.54
C GLU A 18 14.35 -8.08 -5.72
N ALA A 19 14.12 -8.66 -6.91
CA ALA A 19 13.68 -7.95 -8.10
C ALA A 19 12.16 -7.78 -8.15
N ASP A 20 11.42 -8.64 -7.45
CA ASP A 20 9.96 -8.58 -7.34
C ASP A 20 9.55 -7.41 -6.44
N SER A 21 9.10 -6.32 -7.05
CA SER A 21 8.74 -5.07 -6.36
C SER A 21 7.23 -4.75 -6.40
N ASN A 22 6.44 -5.54 -7.12
CA ASN A 22 5.05 -5.18 -7.45
C ASN A 22 4.02 -5.68 -6.42
N TRP A 23 4.32 -6.77 -5.73
CA TRP A 23 3.39 -7.36 -4.76
C TRP A 23 3.45 -6.67 -3.39
N LEU A 24 2.38 -5.93 -3.07
CA LEU A 24 2.17 -5.23 -1.79
C LEU A 24 3.39 -4.37 -1.38
N PRO A 25 3.78 -3.35 -2.17
CA PRO A 25 5.01 -2.57 -1.92
C PRO A 25 5.11 -2.03 -0.49
N ALA A 26 4.02 -1.48 0.07
CA ALA A 26 4.01 -0.95 1.44
C ALA A 26 4.39 -1.99 2.51
N HIS A 27 4.00 -3.27 2.31
CA HIS A 27 4.31 -4.33 3.28
C HIS A 27 5.79 -4.69 3.28
N HIS A 28 6.36 -4.97 2.11
CA HIS A 28 7.76 -5.37 2.04
C HIS A 28 8.72 -4.22 2.33
N GLN A 29 8.33 -2.98 1.99
CA GLN A 29 9.11 -1.79 2.35
C GLN A 29 9.16 -1.59 3.87
N LEU A 30 8.02 -1.78 4.58
CA LEU A 30 8.01 -1.76 6.04
C LEU A 30 8.91 -2.85 6.64
N VAL A 31 8.89 -4.06 6.08
CA VAL A 31 9.77 -5.16 6.53
C VAL A 31 11.25 -4.81 6.32
N LYS A 32 11.58 -4.21 5.19
CA LYS A 32 12.94 -3.73 4.88
C LYS A 32 13.38 -2.62 5.84
N ALA A 33 12.49 -1.67 6.13
CA ALA A 33 12.75 -0.59 7.09
C ALA A 33 12.94 -1.13 8.52
N LEU A 34 12.13 -2.11 8.95
CA LEU A 34 12.29 -2.79 10.23
C LEU A 34 13.67 -3.46 10.33
N LYS A 35 14.11 -4.18 9.29
CA LYS A 35 15.42 -4.83 9.29
C LYS A 35 16.57 -3.82 9.31
N HIS A 36 16.43 -2.70 8.61
CA HIS A 36 17.41 -1.63 8.59
C HIS A 36 17.52 -0.91 9.95
N GLN A 37 16.39 -0.59 10.58
CA GLN A 37 16.34 0.10 11.87
C GLN A 37 16.76 -0.79 13.06
N PHE A 38 16.54 -2.11 12.94
CA PHE A 38 16.81 -3.08 13.98
C PHE A 38 17.69 -4.25 13.46
N PRO A 39 18.96 -3.99 13.08
CA PRO A 39 19.81 -4.98 12.41
C PRO A 39 20.08 -6.23 13.25
N ASP A 40 20.13 -6.09 14.58
CA ASP A 40 20.37 -7.20 15.51
C ASP A 40 19.14 -8.08 15.75
N MET A 41 17.96 -7.64 15.28
CA MET A 41 16.74 -8.40 15.42
C MET A 41 16.53 -9.31 14.21
N ASP A 42 16.16 -10.55 14.48
CA ASP A 42 15.72 -11.45 13.44
C ASP A 42 14.27 -11.10 13.01
N ILE A 43 14.02 -11.11 11.71
CA ILE A 43 12.67 -11.03 11.15
C ILE A 43 12.40 -12.31 10.37
N VAL A 44 11.26 -12.94 10.65
CA VAL A 44 10.79 -14.11 9.90
C VAL A 44 9.42 -13.79 9.31
N VAL A 45 9.34 -13.80 7.98
CA VAL A 45 8.10 -13.57 7.24
C VAL A 45 7.49 -14.90 6.84
N LEU A 46 6.21 -15.08 7.09
CA LEU A 46 5.40 -16.19 6.60
C LEU A 46 4.42 -15.66 5.55
N ALA A 47 4.67 -15.98 4.27
CA ALA A 47 3.89 -15.55 3.12
C ALA A 47 2.87 -16.63 2.73
N PHE A 48 1.57 -16.35 2.93
CA PHE A 48 0.52 -17.36 2.87
C PHE A 48 0.14 -17.77 1.45
N LEU A 49 -0.08 -16.78 0.56
CA LEU A 49 -0.68 -16.99 -0.77
C LEU A 49 0.33 -16.91 -1.89
N TYR A 50 1.10 -15.83 -1.94
CA TYR A 50 2.15 -15.57 -2.91
C TYR A 50 3.51 -15.51 -2.19
N PRO A 51 4.61 -16.03 -2.77
CA PRO A 51 4.81 -16.54 -4.12
C PRO A 51 4.05 -17.83 -4.46
N TYR A 52 3.88 -18.09 -5.79
CA TYR A 52 3.22 -19.30 -6.33
C TYR A 52 4.05 -20.59 -6.20
N HIS A 53 4.97 -20.62 -5.24
CA HIS A 53 5.75 -21.80 -4.87
C HIS A 53 6.02 -21.79 -3.37
N ALA A 54 6.12 -22.97 -2.78
CA ALA A 54 6.51 -23.12 -1.38
C ALA A 54 8.03 -23.19 -1.28
N ALA A 55 8.63 -22.27 -0.53
CA ALA A 55 10.08 -22.16 -0.41
C ALA A 55 10.50 -21.57 0.93
N HIS A 56 11.79 -21.73 1.24
CA HIS A 56 12.50 -20.98 2.28
C HIS A 56 13.63 -20.22 1.60
N TYR A 57 13.65 -18.90 1.75
CA TYR A 57 14.65 -18.05 1.13
C TYR A 57 14.96 -16.84 2.01
N ASP A 58 16.07 -16.20 1.73
CA ASP A 58 16.46 -14.93 2.34
C ASP A 58 16.13 -13.79 1.35
N TRP A 59 15.55 -12.73 1.87
CA TRP A 59 15.20 -11.53 1.14
C TRP A 59 15.70 -10.30 1.91
N ASN A 60 16.69 -9.58 1.39
CA ASN A 60 17.32 -8.43 2.06
C ASN A 60 17.65 -8.67 3.55
N GLY A 61 18.23 -9.83 3.88
CA GLY A 61 18.58 -10.22 5.24
C GLY A 61 17.39 -10.61 6.14
N VAL A 62 16.23 -10.84 5.54
CA VAL A 62 15.00 -11.32 6.19
C VAL A 62 14.70 -12.73 5.73
N ARG A 63 14.46 -13.63 6.68
CA ARG A 63 14.07 -15.01 6.34
C ARG A 63 12.61 -15.09 5.95
N VAL A 64 12.31 -15.64 4.79
CA VAL A 64 10.95 -15.82 4.26
C VAL A 64 10.61 -17.30 4.13
N ILE A 65 9.38 -17.63 4.51
CA ILE A 65 8.78 -18.96 4.34
C ILE A 65 7.48 -18.75 3.55
N SER A 66 7.45 -19.19 2.30
CA SER A 66 6.26 -19.12 1.44
C SER A 66 5.52 -20.46 1.38
N PHE A 67 4.19 -20.41 1.25
CA PHE A 67 3.32 -21.57 1.36
C PHE A 67 2.52 -21.88 0.09
N ASN A 68 2.62 -21.04 -0.96
CA ASN A 68 1.89 -21.24 -2.22
C ASN A 68 0.37 -21.43 -2.03
N GLY A 69 -0.23 -20.65 -1.15
CA GLY A 69 -1.63 -20.82 -0.78
C GLY A 69 -2.63 -20.41 -1.87
N MET A 70 -2.22 -19.57 -2.84
CA MET A 70 -3.06 -19.19 -3.98
C MET A 70 -3.43 -20.40 -4.84
N ASN A 71 -2.52 -21.38 -4.98
CA ASN A 71 -2.74 -22.61 -5.70
C ASN A 71 -3.40 -23.72 -4.85
N ARG A 72 -3.82 -23.40 -3.63
CA ARG A 72 -4.49 -24.34 -2.72
C ARG A 72 -5.97 -23.94 -2.57
N GLU A 73 -6.77 -24.26 -3.58
CA GLU A 73 -8.20 -24.01 -3.60
C GLU A 73 -8.98 -25.13 -2.88
N GLY A 74 -10.10 -24.74 -2.26
CA GLY A 74 -10.98 -25.65 -1.55
C GLY A 74 -10.72 -25.74 -0.03
N ARG A 75 -11.78 -26.13 0.70
CA ARG A 75 -11.80 -26.10 2.18
C ARG A 75 -10.70 -26.96 2.81
N TRP A 76 -10.48 -28.16 2.27
CA TRP A 76 -9.48 -29.09 2.80
C TRP A 76 -8.05 -28.62 2.55
N GLN A 77 -7.78 -28.09 1.38
CA GLN A 77 -6.46 -27.54 1.05
C GLN A 77 -6.15 -26.29 1.90
N ARG A 78 -7.17 -25.49 2.22
CA ARG A 78 -7.04 -24.35 3.12
C ARG A 78 -6.71 -24.75 4.55
N LEU A 79 -7.36 -25.82 5.05
CA LEU A 79 -7.02 -26.37 6.37
C LEU A 79 -5.61 -26.95 6.43
N LEU A 80 -5.16 -27.60 5.35
CA LEU A 80 -3.78 -28.07 5.23
C LEU A 80 -2.78 -26.94 5.21
N LEU A 81 -3.08 -25.84 4.51
CA LEU A 81 -2.28 -24.62 4.51
C LEU A 81 -2.14 -24.06 5.93
N TRP A 82 -3.23 -23.90 6.65
CA TRP A 82 -3.22 -23.40 8.04
C TRP A 82 -2.42 -24.32 9.00
N ARG A 83 -2.54 -25.63 8.82
CA ARG A 83 -1.73 -26.60 9.55
C ARG A 83 -0.23 -26.44 9.27
N ASP A 84 0.15 -26.23 8.01
CA ASP A 84 1.55 -26.08 7.62
C ASP A 84 2.12 -24.76 8.16
N ILE A 85 1.36 -23.65 8.09
CA ILE A 85 1.73 -22.37 8.69
C ILE A 85 1.91 -22.50 10.21
N TRP A 86 0.96 -23.19 10.89
CA TRP A 86 1.04 -23.44 12.31
C TRP A 86 2.27 -24.25 12.71
N ARG A 87 2.65 -25.23 11.90
CA ARG A 87 3.88 -26.02 12.10
C ARG A 87 5.13 -25.14 11.94
N ALA A 88 5.16 -24.29 10.93
CA ALA A 88 6.25 -23.34 10.71
C ALA A 88 6.39 -22.38 11.90
N LEU A 89 5.29 -21.79 12.39
CA LEU A 89 5.29 -20.95 13.58
C LEU A 89 5.85 -21.68 14.82
N ARG A 90 5.45 -22.95 15.03
CA ARG A 90 6.03 -23.78 16.12
C ARG A 90 7.53 -23.99 15.95
N GLN A 91 8.00 -24.18 14.72
CA GLN A 91 9.42 -24.37 14.43
C GLN A 91 10.20 -23.08 14.68
N VAL A 92 9.69 -21.92 14.24
CA VAL A 92 10.29 -20.61 14.52
C VAL A 92 10.39 -20.38 16.04
N ARG A 93 9.29 -20.58 16.77
CA ARG A 93 9.29 -20.42 18.24
C ARG A 93 10.27 -21.34 18.97
N ARG A 94 10.51 -22.55 18.46
CA ARG A 94 11.50 -23.48 19.06
C ARG A 94 12.94 -23.00 18.86
N ARG A 95 13.23 -22.35 17.73
CA ARG A 95 14.57 -21.92 17.33
C ARG A 95 14.92 -20.52 17.80
N HIS A 96 13.92 -19.64 17.90
CA HIS A 96 14.07 -18.21 18.15
C HIS A 96 13.32 -17.78 19.41
N ARG A 97 13.70 -16.61 19.96
CA ARG A 97 12.92 -15.90 20.98
C ARG A 97 11.92 -14.98 20.30
N VAL A 98 10.71 -15.47 20.05
CA VAL A 98 9.67 -14.67 19.41
C VAL A 98 9.14 -13.62 20.38
N ILE A 99 9.38 -12.33 20.08
CA ILE A 99 8.93 -11.18 20.88
C ILE A 99 7.49 -10.76 20.53
N GLY A 100 7.05 -11.07 19.29
CA GLY A 100 5.72 -10.75 18.82
C GLY A 100 5.40 -11.32 17.45
N ILE A 101 4.12 -11.24 17.10
CA ILE A 101 3.57 -11.61 15.80
C ILE A 101 2.85 -10.38 15.24
N PHE A 102 3.24 -9.92 14.07
CA PHE A 102 2.59 -8.83 13.35
C PHE A 102 1.94 -9.37 12.08
N SER A 103 0.63 -9.23 11.95
CA SER A 103 -0.09 -9.69 10.76
C SER A 103 -0.59 -8.50 9.95
N PHE A 104 -0.40 -8.58 8.65
CA PHE A 104 -1.03 -7.68 7.72
C PHE A 104 -2.43 -8.20 7.40
N TRP A 105 -3.40 -7.29 7.45
CA TRP A 105 -4.83 -7.50 7.21
C TRP A 105 -5.54 -8.38 8.24
N CYS A 106 -6.75 -7.98 8.56
CA CYS A 106 -7.65 -8.73 9.45
C CYS A 106 -8.35 -9.86 8.68
N GLY A 107 -7.53 -10.83 8.26
CA GLY A 107 -7.91 -12.00 7.47
C GLY A 107 -7.34 -13.29 8.06
N GLU A 108 -6.95 -14.23 7.21
CA GLU A 108 -6.35 -15.50 7.63
C GLU A 108 -5.04 -15.33 8.40
N CYS A 109 -4.23 -14.31 8.01
CA CYS A 109 -3.01 -13.98 8.73
C CYS A 109 -3.29 -13.61 10.19
N ALA A 110 -4.26 -12.72 10.40
CA ALA A 110 -4.68 -12.33 11.74
C ALA A 110 -5.31 -13.49 12.52
N LEU A 111 -6.10 -14.35 11.86
CA LEU A 111 -6.69 -15.52 12.51
C LEU A 111 -5.61 -16.42 13.10
N ILE A 112 -4.64 -16.81 12.29
CA ILE A 112 -3.56 -17.70 12.72
C ILE A 112 -2.68 -17.02 13.76
N GLY A 113 -2.31 -15.75 13.54
CA GLY A 113 -1.50 -14.97 14.47
C GLY A 113 -2.16 -14.82 15.85
N HIS A 114 -3.44 -14.50 15.88
CA HIS A 114 -4.23 -14.35 17.09
C HIS A 114 -4.27 -15.65 17.92
N TYR A 115 -4.73 -16.75 17.33
CA TYR A 115 -4.86 -18.02 18.05
C TYR A 115 -3.50 -18.61 18.44
N PHE A 116 -2.49 -18.48 17.60
CA PHE A 116 -1.13 -18.89 17.95
C PHE A 116 -0.58 -18.05 19.11
N GLY A 117 -0.81 -16.75 19.08
CA GLY A 117 -0.43 -15.83 20.15
C GLY A 117 -1.11 -16.18 21.48
N LEU A 118 -2.41 -16.47 21.47
CA LEU A 118 -3.15 -16.89 22.65
C LEU A 118 -2.60 -18.20 23.24
N VAL A 119 -2.40 -19.23 22.41
CA VAL A 119 -1.92 -20.56 22.86
C VAL A 119 -0.51 -20.50 23.43
N HIS A 120 0.32 -19.57 22.95
CA HIS A 120 1.73 -19.52 23.31
C HIS A 120 2.14 -18.30 24.13
N ALA A 121 1.17 -17.47 24.57
CA ALA A 121 1.39 -16.23 25.31
C ALA A 121 2.34 -15.25 24.58
N ILE A 122 2.21 -15.16 23.25
CA ILE A 122 2.97 -14.23 22.40
C ILE A 122 2.06 -13.07 22.01
N ARG A 123 2.56 -11.83 22.10
CA ARG A 123 1.81 -10.64 21.67
C ARG A 123 1.52 -10.74 20.19
N HIS A 124 0.25 -10.53 19.80
CA HIS A 124 -0.18 -10.42 18.43
C HIS A 124 -0.67 -9.00 18.16
N ARG A 125 -0.32 -8.45 16.98
CA ARG A 125 -0.85 -7.20 16.47
C ARG A 125 -1.27 -7.40 15.03
N CYS A 126 -2.35 -6.74 14.63
CA CYS A 126 -2.91 -6.81 13.29
C CYS A 126 -3.01 -5.42 12.68
N TRP A 127 -2.36 -5.19 11.55
CA TRP A 127 -2.48 -3.95 10.79
C TRP A 127 -3.71 -4.02 9.89
N VAL A 128 -4.71 -3.20 10.19
CA VAL A 128 -6.02 -3.20 9.57
C VAL A 128 -6.01 -2.33 8.32
N SER A 129 -6.39 -2.92 7.18
CA SER A 129 -6.54 -2.22 5.90
C SER A 129 -7.95 -1.65 5.70
N GLY A 130 -8.15 -0.90 4.59
CA GLY A 130 -9.44 -0.32 4.25
C GLY A 130 -10.58 -1.34 4.09
N GLN A 131 -10.28 -2.51 3.53
CA GLN A 131 -11.26 -3.59 3.36
C GLN A 131 -11.65 -4.23 4.69
N ASP A 132 -10.72 -4.31 5.64
CA ASP A 132 -10.95 -4.95 6.93
C ASP A 132 -11.95 -4.19 7.80
N ALA A 133 -12.00 -2.87 7.65
CA ALA A 133 -12.90 -2.00 8.39
C ALA A 133 -14.35 -2.03 7.88
N GLN A 134 -14.62 -2.65 6.73
CA GLN A 134 -15.97 -2.71 6.16
C GLN A 134 -16.89 -3.68 6.91
N LYS A 135 -18.19 -3.35 6.94
CA LYS A 135 -19.21 -4.25 7.49
C LYS A 135 -19.14 -5.63 6.83
N GLY A 136 -19.30 -6.67 7.65
CA GLY A 136 -19.42 -8.03 7.14
C GLY A 136 -18.10 -8.79 7.03
N ASN A 137 -16.98 -8.23 7.44
CA ASN A 137 -15.73 -9.01 7.51
C ASN A 137 -15.89 -10.19 8.48
N LYS A 138 -16.03 -11.41 7.91
CA LYS A 138 -16.21 -12.65 8.66
C LYS A 138 -15.07 -12.95 9.64
N TRP A 139 -13.87 -12.48 9.32
CA TRP A 139 -12.68 -12.73 10.15
C TRP A 139 -12.75 -11.96 11.45
N VAL A 140 -13.25 -10.73 11.47
CA VAL A 140 -13.46 -9.96 12.70
C VAL A 140 -14.41 -10.72 13.65
N LYS A 141 -15.51 -11.27 13.10
CA LYS A 141 -16.47 -12.07 13.89
C LYS A 141 -15.85 -13.36 14.43
N LEU A 142 -14.96 -13.98 13.66
CA LEU A 142 -14.31 -15.25 14.02
C LEU A 142 -13.17 -15.04 15.04
N ILE A 143 -12.34 -14.02 14.83
CA ILE A 143 -11.18 -13.69 15.67
C ILE A 143 -11.65 -13.05 16.98
N ARG A 144 -12.63 -12.13 16.92
CA ARG A 144 -13.06 -11.27 18.03
C ARG A 144 -11.87 -10.54 18.66
N PRO A 145 -11.09 -9.79 17.90
CA PRO A 145 -9.88 -9.16 18.38
C PRO A 145 -10.21 -8.12 19.44
N ARG A 146 -9.30 -7.90 20.36
CA ARG A 146 -9.37 -6.77 21.30
C ARG A 146 -8.79 -5.53 20.63
N GLY A 147 -9.26 -4.34 20.99
CA GLY A 147 -8.75 -3.08 20.44
C GLY A 147 -7.21 -2.97 20.48
N ARG A 148 -6.59 -3.42 21.58
CA ARG A 148 -5.12 -3.44 21.73
C ARG A 148 -4.37 -4.35 20.74
N GLU A 149 -5.07 -5.24 20.06
CA GLU A 149 -4.49 -6.12 19.03
C GLU A 149 -4.54 -5.51 17.65
N LEU A 150 -5.31 -4.43 17.48
CA LEU A 150 -5.56 -3.78 16.21
C LEU A 150 -4.76 -2.48 16.08
N VAL A 151 -4.21 -2.30 14.88
CA VAL A 151 -3.49 -1.09 14.46
C VAL A 151 -4.14 -0.60 13.17
N ALA A 152 -4.74 0.58 13.18
CA ALA A 152 -5.36 1.17 12.01
C ALA A 152 -4.33 1.94 11.17
N MET A 153 -4.55 2.05 9.86
CA MET A 153 -3.70 2.86 8.97
C MET A 153 -4.06 4.36 9.02
N SER A 154 -5.25 4.71 9.52
CA SER A 154 -5.68 6.10 9.66
C SER A 154 -6.73 6.21 10.76
N ASN A 155 -6.97 7.44 11.27
CA ASN A 155 -8.07 7.67 12.20
C ASN A 155 -9.44 7.48 11.52
N PHE A 156 -9.54 7.70 10.21
CA PHE A 156 -10.72 7.35 9.44
C PHE A 156 -11.02 5.84 9.55
N LEU A 157 -10.04 4.98 9.32
CA LEU A 157 -10.20 3.52 9.48
C LEU A 157 -10.47 3.11 10.93
N ARG A 158 -9.84 3.77 11.89
CA ARG A 158 -10.09 3.54 13.32
C ARG A 158 -11.56 3.80 13.67
N ARG A 159 -12.11 4.94 13.23
CA ARG A 159 -13.54 5.28 13.41
C ARG A 159 -14.45 4.28 12.71
N ASN A 160 -14.20 3.97 11.43
CA ASN A 160 -15.00 3.02 10.67
C ASN A 160 -15.01 1.63 11.31
N PHE A 161 -13.88 1.17 11.82
CA PHE A 161 -13.78 -0.12 12.50
C PHE A 161 -14.60 -0.12 13.79
N GLN A 162 -14.52 0.96 14.57
CA GLN A 162 -15.33 1.15 15.78
C GLN A 162 -16.83 1.19 15.48
N GLU A 163 -17.26 1.94 14.47
CA GLU A 163 -18.66 2.03 14.06
C GLU A 163 -19.23 0.70 13.57
N ASN A 164 -18.42 -0.06 12.82
CA ASN A 164 -18.88 -1.30 12.20
C ASN A 164 -18.81 -2.53 13.11
N TYR A 165 -17.92 -2.54 14.11
CA TYR A 165 -17.65 -3.69 14.95
C TYR A 165 -17.70 -3.41 16.47
N GLY A 166 -17.85 -2.16 16.89
CA GLY A 166 -17.81 -1.77 18.30
C GLY A 166 -16.44 -1.93 18.96
N ILE A 167 -15.38 -2.07 18.14
CA ILE A 167 -13.99 -2.29 18.61
C ILE A 167 -13.14 -1.14 18.11
N GLU A 168 -12.55 -0.38 18.99
CA GLU A 168 -11.64 0.70 18.64
C GLU A 168 -10.19 0.19 18.55
N PRO A 169 -9.52 0.27 17.39
CA PRO A 169 -8.08 -0.01 17.29
C PRO A 169 -7.26 0.91 18.20
N ALA A 170 -6.37 0.34 19.02
CA ALA A 170 -5.65 1.07 20.05
C ALA A 170 -4.50 1.94 19.50
N ALA A 171 -4.02 1.66 18.30
CA ALA A 171 -2.94 2.40 17.66
C ALA A 171 -3.30 2.79 16.23
N VAL A 172 -2.70 3.89 15.77
CA VAL A 172 -2.74 4.31 14.37
C VAL A 172 -1.30 4.41 13.87
N ILE A 173 -0.99 3.62 12.86
CA ILE A 173 0.30 3.65 12.15
C ILE A 173 -0.05 3.71 10.66
N PRO A 174 0.13 4.85 9.98
CA PRO A 174 -0.19 4.99 8.56
C PRO A 174 0.81 4.23 7.68
N ASN A 175 0.58 4.20 6.37
CA ASN A 175 1.64 3.85 5.44
C ASN A 175 2.73 4.93 5.44
N GLY A 176 3.97 4.53 5.22
CA GLY A 176 5.10 5.45 5.15
C GLY A 176 5.82 5.36 3.81
N ILE A 177 6.56 6.39 3.46
CA ILE A 177 7.37 6.48 2.26
C ILE A 177 8.81 6.14 2.57
N ASP A 178 9.40 5.28 1.75
CA ASP A 178 10.84 5.05 1.73
C ASP A 178 11.49 6.08 0.79
N GLU A 179 12.02 7.14 1.38
CA GLU A 179 12.68 8.24 0.66
C GLU A 179 13.84 7.75 -0.23
N ARG A 180 14.48 6.64 0.14
CA ARG A 180 15.61 6.06 -0.61
C ARG A 180 15.21 5.54 -1.99
N LEU A 181 13.94 5.24 -2.21
CA LEU A 181 13.43 4.79 -3.51
C LEU A 181 13.43 5.92 -4.55
N PHE A 182 13.42 7.17 -4.12
CA PHE A 182 13.45 8.35 -4.98
C PHE A 182 14.89 8.82 -5.31
N SER A 183 15.91 8.25 -4.68
CA SER A 183 17.30 8.70 -4.69
C SER A 183 18.10 8.31 -5.94
N SER A 184 17.48 7.94 -7.06
CA SER A 184 18.22 7.72 -8.33
C SER A 184 18.62 9.03 -9.04
N GLY A 185 18.81 10.08 -8.30
CA GLY A 185 19.20 11.44 -8.63
C GLY A 185 19.09 12.24 -7.35
N SER A 186 19.46 13.50 -7.32
CA SER A 186 19.30 14.37 -6.14
C SER A 186 17.81 14.71 -5.91
N TRP A 187 17.04 13.77 -5.35
CA TRP A 187 15.68 14.01 -4.92
C TRP A 187 15.57 14.01 -3.38
N PRO A 188 14.88 14.96 -2.74
CA PRO A 188 14.38 16.20 -3.35
C PRO A 188 15.52 17.06 -3.92
N PRO A 189 15.24 17.85 -4.98
CA PRO A 189 16.27 18.71 -5.58
C PRO A 189 16.84 19.65 -4.53
N ALA A 190 18.14 19.87 -4.56
CA ALA A 190 18.78 20.84 -3.66
C ALA A 190 18.19 22.24 -3.88
N ALA A 191 18.12 23.03 -2.83
CA ALA A 191 17.63 24.40 -2.92
C ALA A 191 18.41 25.17 -4.01
N GLY A 192 17.68 25.68 -5.02
CA GLY A 192 18.26 26.39 -6.17
C GLY A 192 18.71 25.51 -7.35
N SER A 193 18.55 24.16 -7.28
CA SER A 193 18.70 23.29 -8.46
C SER A 193 17.41 23.27 -9.28
N LEU A 194 17.54 23.08 -10.61
CA LEU A 194 16.38 22.91 -11.47
C LEU A 194 15.65 21.62 -11.08
N SER A 195 14.36 21.73 -10.81
CA SER A 195 13.47 20.56 -10.67
C SER A 195 13.42 19.81 -12.01
N PRO A 196 13.23 18.47 -12.02
CA PRO A 196 13.00 17.74 -13.26
C PRO A 196 11.87 18.38 -14.06
N GLU A 197 12.03 18.42 -15.37
CA GLU A 197 10.98 18.88 -16.26
C GLU A 197 9.72 18.04 -16.06
N ARG A 198 8.57 18.68 -15.86
CA ARG A 198 7.29 18.04 -15.69
C ARG A 198 6.52 18.02 -16.99
N ASP A 199 6.80 17.01 -17.78
CA ASP A 199 6.26 16.82 -19.14
C ASP A 199 5.02 15.90 -19.18
N ILE A 200 4.54 15.43 -18.01
CA ILE A 200 3.32 14.65 -17.86
C ILE A 200 2.29 15.52 -17.13
N ASP A 201 1.17 15.79 -17.78
CA ASP A 201 0.13 16.63 -17.18
C ASP A 201 -0.65 15.87 -16.12
N ILE A 202 -1.14 14.66 -16.46
CA ILE A 202 -1.91 13.80 -15.56
C ILE A 202 -1.24 12.43 -15.45
N LEU A 203 -0.99 11.97 -14.26
CA LEU A 203 -0.58 10.60 -13.96
C LEU A 203 -1.58 9.94 -13.03
N ALA A 204 -1.88 8.69 -13.28
CA ALA A 204 -2.60 7.83 -12.36
C ALA A 204 -1.89 6.47 -12.25
N ALA A 205 -1.98 5.81 -11.09
CA ALA A 205 -1.36 4.49 -10.90
C ALA A 205 -2.17 3.62 -9.94
N GLY A 206 -2.34 2.35 -10.32
CA GLY A 206 -3.03 1.33 -9.52
C GLY A 206 -3.71 0.27 -10.37
N SER A 207 -4.21 -0.78 -9.71
CA SER A 207 -4.91 -1.88 -10.38
C SER A 207 -6.21 -1.41 -11.04
N LEU A 208 -6.46 -1.84 -12.27
CA LEU A 208 -7.67 -1.53 -13.03
C LEU A 208 -8.84 -2.39 -12.54
N VAL A 209 -9.39 -2.03 -11.38
CA VAL A 209 -10.54 -2.69 -10.74
C VAL A 209 -11.66 -1.67 -10.48
N PRO A 210 -12.93 -2.08 -10.37
CA PRO A 210 -14.08 -1.16 -10.23
C PRO A 210 -13.96 -0.16 -9.08
N LEU A 211 -13.33 -0.56 -7.97
CA LEU A 211 -13.14 0.30 -6.79
C LEU A 211 -12.32 1.56 -7.11
N LYS A 212 -11.40 1.48 -8.05
CA LYS A 212 -10.49 2.57 -8.44
C LYS A 212 -11.10 3.58 -9.40
N GLN A 213 -12.23 3.24 -10.02
CA GLN A 213 -13.05 4.13 -10.85
C GLN A 213 -12.26 4.88 -11.96
N TYR A 214 -11.33 4.20 -12.63
CA TYR A 214 -10.51 4.84 -13.69
C TYR A 214 -11.28 5.27 -14.94
N GLU A 215 -12.57 4.93 -15.05
CA GLU A 215 -13.44 5.57 -16.03
C GLU A 215 -13.58 7.09 -15.80
N ILE A 216 -13.47 7.54 -14.54
CA ILE A 216 -13.46 8.98 -14.20
C ILE A 216 -12.18 9.62 -14.72
N LEU A 217 -11.02 8.95 -14.63
CA LEU A 217 -9.79 9.44 -15.27
C LEU A 217 -10.01 9.71 -16.77
N VAL A 218 -10.64 8.76 -17.47
CA VAL A 218 -10.88 8.90 -18.91
C VAL A 218 -11.77 10.13 -19.20
N ARG A 219 -12.88 10.30 -18.44
CA ARG A 219 -13.79 11.45 -18.61
C ARG A 219 -13.15 12.79 -18.21
N VAL A 220 -12.31 12.79 -17.18
CA VAL A 220 -11.56 13.99 -16.80
C VAL A 220 -10.60 14.39 -17.94
N VAL A 221 -9.88 13.44 -18.54
CA VAL A 221 -9.00 13.72 -19.70
C VAL A 221 -9.80 14.21 -20.89
N ASP A 222 -10.96 13.64 -21.18
CA ASP A 222 -11.88 14.11 -22.25
C ASP A 222 -12.30 15.56 -22.01
N SER A 223 -12.67 15.92 -20.80
CA SER A 223 -13.03 17.30 -20.44
C SER A 223 -11.84 18.25 -20.55
N LEU A 224 -10.66 17.82 -20.11
CA LEU A 224 -9.43 18.61 -20.15
C LEU A 224 -8.92 18.84 -21.56
N GLN A 225 -9.10 17.89 -22.48
CA GLN A 225 -8.72 18.03 -23.90
C GLN A 225 -9.37 19.26 -24.57
N GLN A 226 -10.54 19.66 -24.11
CA GLN A 226 -11.24 20.84 -24.64
C GLN A 226 -10.47 22.15 -24.35
N CYS A 227 -9.75 22.20 -23.22
CA CYS A 227 -8.94 23.35 -22.82
C CYS A 227 -7.45 23.17 -23.19
N PHE A 228 -6.98 21.92 -23.16
CA PHE A 228 -5.59 21.53 -23.41
C PHE A 228 -5.55 20.43 -24.48
N PRO A 229 -5.61 20.75 -25.79
CA PRO A 229 -5.69 19.75 -26.86
C PRO A 229 -4.54 18.72 -26.86
N ASP A 230 -3.35 19.13 -26.46
CA ASP A 230 -2.14 18.30 -26.41
C ASP A 230 -1.90 17.69 -25.02
N ILE A 231 -2.92 17.62 -24.16
CA ILE A 231 -2.78 17.07 -22.80
C ILE A 231 -2.19 15.67 -22.82
N LYS A 232 -1.24 15.42 -21.94
CA LYS A 232 -0.57 14.13 -21.76
C LYS A 232 -1.00 13.47 -20.47
N ALA A 233 -1.77 12.40 -20.57
CA ALA A 233 -2.17 11.59 -19.44
C ALA A 233 -1.59 10.17 -19.52
N LEU A 234 -1.11 9.64 -18.41
CA LEU A 234 -0.56 8.29 -18.31
C LEU A 234 -1.24 7.52 -17.18
N HIS A 235 -1.43 6.21 -17.38
CA HIS A 235 -1.84 5.31 -16.32
C HIS A 235 -0.88 4.12 -16.22
N CYS A 236 -0.44 3.79 -14.99
CA CYS A 236 0.38 2.63 -14.67
C CYS A 236 -0.44 1.61 -13.90
N GLY A 237 -0.53 0.39 -14.40
CA GLY A 237 -1.23 -0.73 -13.78
C GLY A 237 -2.04 -1.57 -14.75
N GLU A 238 -2.42 -2.74 -14.28
CA GLU A 238 -3.21 -3.74 -15.00
C GLU A 238 -4.45 -4.13 -14.19
N GLY A 239 -5.41 -4.79 -14.82
CA GLY A 239 -6.59 -5.31 -14.15
C GLY A 239 -7.73 -5.65 -15.09
N GLU A 240 -8.81 -6.19 -14.52
CA GLU A 240 -9.96 -6.71 -15.25
C GLU A 240 -10.71 -5.66 -16.08
N GLU A 241 -10.63 -4.38 -15.70
CA GLU A 241 -11.31 -3.29 -16.41
C GLU A 241 -10.55 -2.76 -17.64
N LYS A 242 -9.30 -3.22 -17.90
CA LYS A 242 -8.46 -2.70 -18.98
C LYS A 242 -9.17 -2.63 -20.34
N GLY A 243 -9.78 -3.73 -20.76
CA GLY A 243 -10.46 -3.79 -22.07
C GLY A 243 -11.62 -2.78 -22.18
N ARG A 244 -12.43 -2.66 -21.12
CA ARG A 244 -13.54 -1.69 -21.06
C ARG A 244 -13.04 -0.25 -21.13
N LEU A 245 -11.97 0.05 -20.39
CA LEU A 245 -11.41 1.39 -20.35
C LEU A 245 -10.71 1.78 -21.67
N GLN A 246 -10.02 0.84 -22.32
CA GLN A 246 -9.44 1.08 -23.65
C GLN A 246 -10.52 1.32 -24.70
N SER A 247 -11.64 0.60 -24.66
CA SER A 247 -12.78 0.86 -25.55
C SER A 247 -13.35 2.27 -25.34
N LEU A 248 -13.49 2.70 -24.08
CA LEU A 248 -13.97 4.04 -23.74
C LEU A 248 -13.02 5.15 -24.27
N VAL A 249 -11.69 4.95 -24.18
CA VAL A 249 -10.70 5.86 -24.74
C VAL A 249 -10.87 5.98 -26.27
N GLY A 250 -11.11 4.85 -26.98
CA GLY A 250 -11.35 4.85 -28.42
C GLY A 250 -12.67 5.52 -28.81
N GLU A 251 -13.74 5.30 -28.04
CA GLU A 251 -15.05 5.94 -28.25
C GLU A 251 -14.98 7.48 -28.12
N LEU A 252 -14.11 7.98 -27.25
CA LEU A 252 -13.91 9.41 -27.01
C LEU A 252 -12.77 10.02 -27.85
N GLY A 253 -12.04 9.22 -28.63
CA GLY A 253 -10.93 9.71 -29.50
C GLY A 253 -9.72 10.21 -28.71
N LEU A 254 -9.42 9.59 -27.55
CA LEU A 254 -8.39 10.03 -26.62
C LEU A 254 -7.07 9.23 -26.73
N GLU A 255 -6.89 8.41 -27.76
CA GLU A 255 -5.71 7.55 -27.93
C GLU A 255 -4.39 8.35 -28.00
N GLY A 256 -4.45 9.61 -28.47
CA GLY A 256 -3.33 10.53 -28.48
C GLY A 256 -3.02 11.19 -27.13
N ASN A 257 -4.00 11.22 -26.21
CA ASN A 257 -3.93 11.96 -24.96
C ASN A 257 -3.75 11.08 -23.72
N LEU A 258 -4.33 9.87 -23.71
CA LEU A 258 -4.25 8.94 -22.57
C LEU A 258 -3.59 7.62 -22.97
N GLN A 259 -2.43 7.35 -22.37
CA GLN A 259 -1.66 6.13 -22.60
C GLN A 259 -1.72 5.19 -21.40
N TRP A 260 -2.00 3.90 -21.66
CA TRP A 260 -1.96 2.82 -20.70
C TRP A 260 -0.61 2.12 -20.75
N LEU A 261 0.25 2.30 -19.73
CA LEU A 261 1.60 1.72 -19.68
C LEU A 261 1.62 0.25 -19.22
N GLY A 262 0.48 -0.24 -18.69
CA GLY A 262 0.43 -1.56 -18.11
C GLY A 262 1.15 -1.63 -16.76
N GLU A 263 1.47 -2.85 -16.31
CA GLU A 263 2.24 -3.06 -15.09
C GLU A 263 3.73 -2.80 -15.39
N ILE A 264 4.30 -1.83 -14.70
CA ILE A 264 5.72 -1.45 -14.79
C ILE A 264 6.37 -1.54 -13.40
N PRO A 265 7.70 -1.65 -13.31
CA PRO A 265 8.40 -1.68 -12.02
C PRO A 265 8.08 -0.47 -11.15
N HIS A 266 7.88 -0.67 -9.85
CA HIS A 266 7.53 0.39 -8.90
C HIS A 266 8.46 1.60 -8.97
N LYS A 267 9.77 1.38 -9.14
CA LYS A 267 10.76 2.45 -9.30
C LYS A 267 10.46 3.35 -10.51
N GLU A 268 9.99 2.78 -11.61
CA GLU A 268 9.63 3.54 -12.81
C GLU A 268 8.37 4.37 -12.57
N VAL A 269 7.38 3.84 -11.83
CA VAL A 269 6.20 4.62 -11.41
C VAL A 269 6.62 5.86 -10.62
N LEU A 270 7.56 5.71 -9.66
CA LEU A 270 8.06 6.85 -8.87
C LEU A 270 8.78 7.90 -9.75
N GLN A 271 9.52 7.46 -10.76
CA GLN A 271 10.15 8.38 -11.73
C GLN A 271 9.11 9.14 -12.58
N LEU A 272 8.02 8.49 -12.98
CA LEU A 272 6.92 9.16 -13.68
C LEU A 272 6.21 10.16 -12.75
N MET A 273 6.04 9.83 -11.47
CA MET A 273 5.47 10.77 -10.48
C MET A 273 6.30 12.05 -10.33
N GLN A 274 7.64 11.95 -10.40
CA GLN A 274 8.54 13.12 -10.36
C GLN A 274 8.40 14.01 -11.60
N ARG A 275 7.89 13.48 -12.72
CA ARG A 275 7.63 14.18 -13.98
C ARG A 275 6.17 14.62 -14.14
N ALA A 276 5.28 14.19 -13.27
CA ALA A 276 3.86 14.51 -13.36
C ALA A 276 3.53 15.85 -12.66
N LYS A 277 2.70 16.67 -13.26
CA LYS A 277 2.14 17.89 -12.66
C LYS A 277 1.04 17.52 -11.67
N VAL A 278 0.09 16.67 -12.11
CA VAL A 278 -1.05 16.21 -11.34
C VAL A 278 -1.03 14.69 -11.22
N PHE A 279 -1.25 14.18 -10.02
CA PHE A 279 -1.56 12.78 -9.77
C PHE A 279 -3.05 12.65 -9.46
N LEU A 280 -3.80 11.98 -10.33
CA LEU A 280 -5.25 11.82 -10.21
C LEU A 280 -5.60 10.46 -9.64
N HIS A 281 -6.36 10.45 -8.52
CA HIS A 281 -6.72 9.23 -7.81
C HIS A 281 -8.25 9.17 -7.55
N PRO A 282 -9.04 8.68 -8.53
CA PRO A 282 -10.50 8.71 -8.47
C PRO A 282 -11.10 7.55 -7.66
N SER A 283 -10.32 6.89 -6.82
CA SER A 283 -10.79 5.77 -6.01
C SER A 283 -11.96 6.18 -5.12
N SER A 284 -13.04 5.41 -5.16
CA SER A 284 -14.22 5.66 -4.32
C SER A 284 -13.99 5.41 -2.84
N ARG A 285 -12.92 4.71 -2.50
CA ARG A 285 -12.61 4.34 -1.11
C ARG A 285 -11.15 3.96 -0.94
N GLU A 286 -10.52 4.56 0.06
CA GLU A 286 -9.16 4.25 0.46
C GLU A 286 -9.05 4.14 1.99
N GLY A 287 -8.17 3.26 2.43
CA GLY A 287 -7.79 3.20 3.84
C GLY A 287 -6.73 4.25 4.19
N PHE A 288 -5.66 4.23 3.42
CA PHE A 288 -4.59 5.22 3.36
C PHE A 288 -3.78 4.94 2.08
N SER A 289 -3.92 5.80 1.08
CA SER A 289 -3.37 5.55 -0.25
C SER A 289 -1.85 5.79 -0.29
N THR A 290 -1.06 4.72 -0.30
CA THR A 290 0.41 4.82 -0.43
C THR A 290 0.81 5.56 -1.71
N VAL A 291 0.13 5.28 -2.82
CA VAL A 291 0.44 5.90 -4.11
C VAL A 291 0.21 7.42 -4.11
N CYS A 292 -0.77 7.92 -3.34
CA CYS A 292 -0.94 9.37 -3.16
C CYS A 292 0.19 9.97 -2.32
N LEU A 293 0.66 9.27 -1.27
CA LEU A 293 1.82 9.71 -0.50
C LEU A 293 3.09 9.76 -1.35
N GLU A 294 3.29 8.77 -2.20
CA GLU A 294 4.40 8.70 -3.15
C GLU A 294 4.36 9.86 -4.13
N ALA A 295 3.18 10.18 -4.68
CA ALA A 295 2.99 11.29 -5.58
C ALA A 295 3.25 12.65 -4.90
N LEU A 296 2.78 12.84 -3.66
CA LEU A 296 3.08 14.02 -2.84
C LEU A 296 4.58 14.18 -2.59
N TYR A 297 5.26 13.09 -2.22
CA TYR A 297 6.70 13.13 -2.01
C TYR A 297 7.47 13.33 -3.33
N ALA A 298 6.94 12.87 -4.45
CA ALA A 298 7.43 13.21 -5.79
C ALA A 298 7.16 14.66 -6.20
N GLY A 299 6.45 15.44 -5.38
CA GLY A 299 6.12 16.85 -5.61
C GLY A 299 4.98 17.07 -6.62
N ALA A 300 4.20 16.06 -6.96
CA ALA A 300 2.99 16.21 -7.76
C ALA A 300 1.84 16.77 -6.91
N GLN A 301 0.94 17.53 -7.56
CA GLN A 301 -0.34 17.90 -6.94
C GLN A 301 -1.27 16.69 -6.98
N VAL A 302 -1.82 16.28 -5.87
CA VAL A 302 -2.70 15.10 -5.80
C VAL A 302 -4.16 15.55 -5.78
N ILE A 303 -5.00 14.99 -6.66
CA ILE A 303 -6.44 15.20 -6.67
C ILE A 303 -7.13 13.86 -6.38
N SER A 304 -7.98 13.78 -5.35
CA SER A 304 -8.67 12.55 -4.98
C SER A 304 -10.04 12.79 -4.36
N PHE A 305 -10.87 11.73 -4.32
CA PHE A 305 -12.14 11.74 -3.57
C PHE A 305 -11.98 11.41 -2.09
N CYS A 306 -10.89 10.78 -1.72
CA CYS A 306 -10.69 10.29 -0.36
C CYS A 306 -9.67 11.14 0.38
N ASP A 307 -10.05 11.62 1.56
CA ASP A 307 -9.17 12.27 2.53
C ASP A 307 -8.86 11.29 3.67
N PRO A 308 -7.76 10.55 3.60
CA PRO A 308 -7.33 9.71 4.71
C PRO A 308 -6.44 10.47 5.71
N ALA A 309 -6.00 11.68 5.37
CA ALA A 309 -5.15 12.49 6.21
C ALA A 309 -5.99 13.26 7.26
N ASP A 310 -5.54 13.23 8.50
CA ASP A 310 -6.17 14.04 9.58
C ASP A 310 -5.64 15.50 9.58
N LYS A 311 -4.89 15.87 8.53
CA LYS A 311 -4.26 17.20 8.39
C LYS A 311 -4.51 17.71 6.98
N GLN A 312 -4.82 18.99 6.86
CA GLN A 312 -4.83 19.66 5.56
C GLN A 312 -3.42 19.69 4.98
N VAL A 313 -3.30 19.21 3.75
CA VAL A 313 -2.07 19.21 2.95
C VAL A 313 -2.36 20.04 1.72
N PRO A 314 -1.73 21.22 1.55
CA PRO A 314 -2.05 22.13 0.43
C PRO A 314 -1.89 21.47 -0.95
N GLU A 315 -0.96 20.55 -1.08
CA GLU A 315 -0.67 19.80 -2.32
C GLU A 315 -1.60 18.60 -2.53
N TRP A 316 -2.58 18.36 -1.62
CA TRP A 316 -3.57 17.29 -1.73
C TRP A 316 -4.99 17.87 -1.77
N HIS A 317 -5.55 17.92 -2.96
CA HIS A 317 -6.86 18.50 -3.27
C HIS A 317 -7.95 17.45 -3.16
N ILE A 318 -8.80 17.58 -2.15
CA ILE A 318 -9.94 16.67 -1.95
C ILE A 318 -11.16 17.29 -2.63
N VAL A 319 -11.78 16.51 -3.50
CA VAL A 319 -12.95 16.92 -4.29
C VAL A 319 -14.08 15.91 -4.15
N ASP A 320 -15.33 16.34 -4.34
CA ASP A 320 -16.50 15.50 -4.08
C ASP A 320 -16.95 14.67 -5.30
N ASN A 321 -16.54 15.08 -6.53
CA ASN A 321 -17.04 14.48 -7.77
C ASN A 321 -16.10 14.74 -8.96
N GLU A 322 -16.43 14.17 -10.11
CA GLU A 322 -15.70 14.30 -11.38
C GLU A 322 -15.53 15.76 -11.81
N ALA A 323 -16.60 16.58 -11.72
CA ALA A 323 -16.52 18.00 -12.10
C ALA A 323 -15.53 18.79 -11.23
N GLY A 324 -15.45 18.45 -9.94
CA GLY A 324 -14.43 18.98 -9.03
C GLY A 324 -13.03 18.59 -9.45
N MET A 325 -12.80 17.34 -9.89
CA MET A 325 -11.50 16.90 -10.42
C MET A 325 -11.10 17.68 -11.67
N VAL A 326 -12.04 17.91 -12.59
CA VAL A 326 -11.78 18.70 -13.81
C VAL A 326 -11.42 20.14 -13.44
N THR A 327 -12.20 20.78 -12.58
CA THR A 327 -11.99 22.18 -12.18
C THR A 327 -10.63 22.36 -11.52
N GLU A 328 -10.28 21.47 -10.59
CA GLU A 328 -9.01 21.54 -9.88
C GLU A 328 -7.82 21.24 -10.80
N ALA A 329 -7.96 20.26 -11.71
CA ALA A 329 -6.93 19.95 -12.70
C ALA A 329 -6.67 21.14 -13.64
N ILE A 330 -7.72 21.82 -14.12
CA ILE A 330 -7.58 23.03 -14.94
C ILE A 330 -6.80 24.10 -14.16
N SER A 331 -7.20 24.38 -12.91
CA SER A 331 -6.55 25.40 -12.07
C SER A 331 -5.05 25.13 -11.91
N ILE A 332 -4.67 23.87 -11.68
CA ILE A 332 -3.26 23.48 -11.52
C ILE A 332 -2.51 23.55 -12.86
N LEU A 333 -3.12 23.13 -13.96
CA LEU A 333 -2.45 23.09 -15.27
C LEU A 333 -2.27 24.48 -15.88
N ASP A 334 -3.21 25.42 -15.66
CA ASP A 334 -3.11 26.81 -16.11
C ASP A 334 -1.97 27.57 -15.39
N ALA A 335 -1.76 27.31 -14.11
CA ALA A 335 -0.74 27.94 -13.27
C ALA A 335 -0.03 26.89 -12.40
N PRO A 336 0.83 26.04 -12.99
CA PRO A 336 1.46 24.97 -12.25
C PRO A 336 2.29 25.50 -11.08
N PRO A 337 2.00 25.08 -9.84
CA PRO A 337 2.78 25.50 -8.70
C PRO A 337 4.20 24.90 -8.76
N GLU A 338 5.13 25.56 -8.07
CA GLU A 338 6.47 25.01 -7.87
C GLU A 338 6.38 23.63 -7.23
N PRO A 339 7.07 22.61 -7.79
CA PRO A 339 7.06 21.27 -7.22
C PRO A 339 7.63 21.26 -5.80
N LYS A 340 6.83 20.82 -4.85
CA LYS A 340 7.22 20.77 -3.44
C LYS A 340 7.03 19.35 -2.89
N PRO A 341 8.13 18.62 -2.62
CA PRO A 341 8.04 17.31 -1.98
C PRO A 341 7.43 17.40 -0.59
N VAL A 342 6.38 16.61 -0.35
CA VAL A 342 5.70 16.54 0.96
C VAL A 342 5.85 15.15 1.55
N LEU A 343 6.64 15.02 2.61
CA LEU A 343 6.76 13.79 3.40
C LEU A 343 5.78 13.84 4.56
N LEU A 344 4.67 13.13 4.44
CA LEU A 344 3.69 13.04 5.54
C LEU A 344 4.10 12.01 6.60
N HIS A 345 4.58 10.85 6.18
CA HIS A 345 4.99 9.75 7.02
C HIS A 345 6.20 9.04 6.44
N SER A 346 7.27 8.97 7.23
CA SER A 346 8.47 8.22 6.88
C SER A 346 8.27 6.73 7.20
N ILE A 347 8.73 5.85 6.32
CA ILE A 347 8.71 4.39 6.57
C ILE A 347 9.55 4.02 7.80
N GLU A 348 10.58 4.79 8.11
CA GLU A 348 11.45 4.57 9.27
C GLU A 348 10.76 4.90 10.59
N GLU A 349 9.94 5.95 10.62
CA GLU A 349 9.10 6.27 11.77
C GLU A 349 8.05 5.18 12.00
N ASN A 350 7.47 4.66 10.94
CA ASN A 350 6.52 3.56 11.00
C ASN A 350 7.17 2.27 11.54
N ALA A 351 8.38 1.95 11.09
CA ALA A 351 9.13 0.81 11.60
C ALA A 351 9.38 0.91 13.11
N ARG A 352 9.73 2.11 13.61
CA ARG A 352 9.88 2.37 15.04
C ARG A 352 8.57 2.21 15.78
N ALA A 353 7.48 2.81 15.28
CA ALA A 353 6.15 2.71 15.88
C ALA A 353 5.64 1.27 15.93
N VAL A 354 5.87 0.47 14.89
CA VAL A 354 5.56 -0.97 14.91
C VAL A 354 6.33 -1.70 16.00
N MET A 355 7.62 -1.41 16.18
CA MET A 355 8.41 -2.06 17.22
C MET A 355 7.99 -1.69 18.64
N GLU A 356 7.52 -0.47 18.87
CA GLU A 356 6.98 -0.04 20.17
C GLU A 356 5.75 -0.86 20.60
N LEU A 357 4.98 -1.41 19.66
CA LEU A 357 3.84 -2.28 19.96
C LEU A 357 4.24 -3.60 20.67
N PHE A 358 5.52 -3.96 20.60
CA PHE A 358 6.05 -5.24 21.12
C PHE A 358 6.99 -5.08 22.32
N ARG A 359 7.35 -3.86 22.66
CA ARG A 359 8.12 -3.49 23.87
C ARG A 359 7.24 -3.25 25.11
#